data_1fe96ac08b47e2dd34921ef7c12cf450
#
_entry.id   1fe96ac08b47e2dd34921ef7c12cf450
#
_cell.length_a   1.000
_cell.length_b   1.000
_cell.length_c   1.000
_cell.angle_alpha   90.00
_cell.angle_beta   90.00
_cell.angle_gamma   90.00
#
_symmetry.space_group_name_H-M   'P 1'
#
loop_
_entity.id
_entity.type
_entity.pdbx_description
1 polymer ?
#
loop_
_entity_poly.entity_id
_entity_poly.type
_entity_poly.pdbx_seq_one_letter_code
_entity_poly.pdbx_strand_id
1 'polypeptide(L)'
;MDAFAQFKEAQKQGWAHFTPLEAITTPPAARLVRHACIQAGQRVLDVACGTGVVAVTAARMGARVTGLDFTPELLTRARENALVASVDIDWHEGDVEYLPFEAASFDVVLSQFGHMFAPRPEVSIAEMLRVLKPGGTIAFSTWPPELMVGSMFTLVARYAPPPLGVVPPPLWGDPSIVRERLGTAVKNVVFDRARMLVPALSPAHNRALIEGTAGPILKLVESLSVADPARLAAFRREYEALAALYLEDNVVHQDYLMTRATKV
;
A
#
# COMPACT_ATOMS: atom_id res chain seq x y z
N MET A 1 -1.73 22.88 -12.45
CA MET A 1 -1.12 21.61 -12.86
C MET A 1 -0.56 20.97 -11.58
N ASP A 2 -0.87 19.68 -11.33
CA ASP A 2 -0.34 19.00 -10.15
C ASP A 2 1.19 18.96 -10.20
N ALA A 3 1.86 19.44 -9.14
CA ALA A 3 3.32 19.49 -9.05
C ALA A 3 3.98 18.09 -9.15
N PHE A 4 3.21 17.02 -8.88
CA PHE A 4 3.67 15.64 -8.91
C PHE A 4 3.07 14.81 -10.05
N ALA A 5 2.43 15.43 -11.06
CA ALA A 5 1.74 14.71 -12.13
C ALA A 5 2.64 13.69 -12.85
N GLN A 6 3.87 14.08 -13.19
CA GLN A 6 4.84 13.16 -13.83
C GLN A 6 5.27 12.03 -12.91
N PHE A 7 5.46 12.33 -11.63
CA PHE A 7 5.80 11.30 -10.63
C PHE A 7 4.66 10.29 -10.45
N LYS A 8 3.42 10.76 -10.33
CA LYS A 8 2.23 9.90 -10.24
C LYS A 8 2.05 9.04 -11.48
N GLU A 9 2.27 9.61 -12.68
CA GLU A 9 2.19 8.86 -13.93
C GLU A 9 3.23 7.73 -13.99
N ALA A 10 4.48 8.03 -13.59
CA ALA A 10 5.52 7.01 -13.50
C ALA A 10 5.20 5.91 -12.47
N GLN A 11 4.59 6.28 -11.34
CA GLN A 11 4.10 5.32 -10.35
C GLN A 11 2.98 4.44 -10.93
N LYS A 12 1.98 5.04 -11.60
CA LYS A 12 0.87 4.32 -12.25
C LYS A 12 1.38 3.22 -13.17
N GLN A 13 2.33 3.56 -14.07
CA GLN A 13 2.96 2.61 -14.97
C GLN A 13 3.72 1.49 -14.22
N GLY A 14 4.42 1.83 -13.15
CA GLY A 14 5.15 0.85 -12.33
C GLY A 14 4.21 -0.13 -11.62
N TRP A 15 3.14 0.39 -11.01
CA TRP A 15 2.18 -0.43 -10.27
C TRP A 15 1.34 -1.35 -11.14
N ALA A 16 1.20 -1.09 -12.45
CA ALA A 16 0.55 -2.00 -13.38
C ALA A 16 1.13 -3.42 -13.37
N HIS A 17 2.37 -3.60 -12.91
CA HIS A 17 3.06 -4.89 -12.78
C HIS A 17 2.85 -5.60 -11.42
N PHE A 18 2.03 -5.04 -10.53
CA PHE A 18 1.89 -5.54 -9.14
C PHE A 18 1.13 -6.87 -9.02
N THR A 19 0.32 -7.25 -10.00
CA THR A 19 -0.58 -8.44 -9.94
C THR A 19 0.07 -9.71 -9.39
N PRO A 20 1.33 -10.08 -9.71
CA PRO A 20 1.94 -11.29 -9.15
C PRO A 20 2.12 -11.27 -7.62
N LEU A 21 2.11 -10.08 -6.98
CA LEU A 21 2.18 -9.92 -5.53
C LEU A 21 0.83 -10.11 -4.82
N GLU A 22 -0.26 -10.27 -5.57
CA GLU A 22 -1.62 -10.45 -5.03
C GLU A 22 -1.69 -11.61 -4.04
N ALA A 23 -1.09 -12.76 -4.38
CA ALA A 23 -1.15 -13.95 -3.54
C ALA A 23 -0.54 -13.71 -2.14
N ILE A 24 0.54 -12.92 -2.05
CA ILE A 24 1.21 -12.63 -0.78
C ILE A 24 0.54 -11.49 0.00
N THR A 25 -0.21 -10.60 -0.67
CA THR A 25 -0.96 -9.51 -0.02
C THR A 25 -2.37 -9.92 0.41
N THR A 26 -2.87 -11.07 -0.05
CA THR A 26 -4.19 -11.61 0.32
C THR A 26 -4.31 -11.97 1.81
N PRO A 27 -3.36 -12.68 2.47
CA PRO A 27 -3.46 -12.96 3.90
C PRO A 27 -3.44 -11.71 4.79
N PRO A 28 -2.59 -10.69 4.55
CA PRO A 28 -2.67 -9.40 5.23
C PRO A 28 -4.02 -8.71 5.13
N ALA A 29 -4.73 -8.80 3.99
CA ALA A 29 -6.04 -8.19 3.79
C ALA A 29 -7.06 -8.66 4.84
N ALA A 30 -7.12 -9.95 5.12
CA ALA A 30 -8.00 -10.50 6.13
C ALA A 30 -7.65 -10.01 7.56
N ARG A 31 -6.37 -9.72 7.84
CA ARG A 31 -5.93 -9.16 9.12
C ARG A 31 -6.35 -7.71 9.25
N LEU A 32 -6.17 -6.89 8.20
CA LEU A 32 -6.59 -5.50 8.19
C LEU A 32 -8.10 -5.36 8.36
N VAL A 33 -8.90 -6.16 7.65
CA VAL A 33 -10.37 -6.17 7.74
C VAL A 33 -10.84 -6.51 9.16
N ARG A 34 -10.22 -7.51 9.82
CA ARG A 34 -10.50 -7.81 11.23
C ARG A 34 -10.06 -6.69 12.17
N HIS A 35 -8.86 -6.12 11.94
CA HIS A 35 -8.34 -5.00 12.74
C HIS A 35 -9.25 -3.77 12.67
N ALA A 36 -9.86 -3.51 11.50
CA ALA A 36 -10.83 -2.45 11.29
C ALA A 36 -12.20 -2.71 11.95
N CYS A 37 -12.46 -3.94 12.43
CA CYS A 37 -13.71 -4.35 13.06
C CYS A 37 -14.95 -4.13 12.17
N ILE A 38 -14.84 -4.43 10.86
CA ILE A 38 -15.92 -4.24 9.90
C ILE A 38 -17.14 -5.05 10.27
N GLN A 39 -18.34 -4.44 10.11
CA GLN A 39 -19.64 -5.06 10.33
C GLN A 39 -20.43 -5.16 9.02
N ALA A 40 -21.27 -6.17 8.91
CA ALA A 40 -22.18 -6.32 7.77
C ALA A 40 -23.05 -5.06 7.60
N GLY A 41 -23.28 -4.66 6.35
CA GLY A 41 -24.08 -3.50 5.98
C GLY A 41 -23.35 -2.15 6.04
N GLN A 42 -22.15 -2.06 6.64
CA GLN A 42 -21.36 -0.83 6.63
C GLN A 42 -20.91 -0.44 5.20
N ARG A 43 -20.86 0.86 4.95
CA ARG A 43 -20.26 1.41 3.73
C ARG A 43 -18.76 1.54 3.94
N VAL A 44 -17.98 0.80 3.15
CA VAL A 44 -16.53 0.71 3.25
C VAL A 44 -15.89 1.26 1.98
N LEU A 45 -14.90 2.13 2.12
CA LEU A 45 -14.02 2.55 1.02
C LEU A 45 -12.65 1.91 1.20
N ASP A 46 -12.18 1.19 0.19
CA ASP A 46 -10.80 0.69 0.07
C ASP A 46 -10.02 1.59 -0.88
N VAL A 47 -9.08 2.36 -0.34
CA VAL A 47 -8.31 3.39 -1.06
C VAL A 47 -6.97 2.84 -1.49
N ALA A 48 -6.59 3.10 -2.75
CA ALA A 48 -5.46 2.47 -3.42
C ALA A 48 -5.56 0.95 -3.29
N CYS A 49 -6.71 0.43 -3.74
CA CYS A 49 -7.17 -0.93 -3.49
C CYS A 49 -6.41 -2.00 -4.30
N GLY A 50 -5.62 -1.59 -5.30
CA GLY A 50 -4.85 -2.49 -6.14
C GLY A 50 -5.72 -3.55 -6.81
N THR A 51 -5.38 -4.82 -6.64
CA THR A 51 -6.14 -5.97 -7.16
C THR A 51 -7.39 -6.31 -6.34
N GLY A 52 -7.78 -5.45 -5.40
CA GLY A 52 -9.03 -5.55 -4.65
C GLY A 52 -9.05 -6.56 -3.51
N VAL A 53 -7.91 -7.07 -3.05
CA VAL A 53 -7.88 -8.14 -2.02
C VAL A 53 -8.54 -7.72 -0.71
N VAL A 54 -8.42 -6.45 -0.30
CA VAL A 54 -9.08 -5.90 0.90
C VAL A 54 -10.57 -5.68 0.64
N ALA A 55 -10.90 -5.05 -0.48
CA ALA A 55 -12.28 -4.79 -0.89
C ALA A 55 -13.11 -6.08 -0.97
N VAL A 56 -12.60 -7.11 -1.66
CA VAL A 56 -13.24 -8.43 -1.76
C VAL A 56 -13.40 -9.07 -0.39
N THR A 57 -12.37 -8.98 0.46
CA THR A 57 -12.44 -9.55 1.82
C THR A 57 -13.52 -8.87 2.66
N ALA A 58 -13.62 -7.53 2.60
CA ALA A 58 -14.65 -6.76 3.30
C ALA A 58 -16.07 -7.06 2.77
N ALA A 59 -16.23 -7.16 1.44
CA ALA A 59 -17.52 -7.50 0.82
C ALA A 59 -18.01 -8.89 1.22
N ARG A 60 -17.11 -9.87 1.29
CA ARG A 60 -17.43 -11.23 1.78
C ARG A 60 -17.89 -11.25 3.25
N MET A 61 -17.57 -10.22 4.04
CA MET A 61 -18.11 -10.05 5.40
C MET A 61 -19.46 -9.32 5.43
N GLY A 62 -20.05 -9.04 4.26
CA GLY A 62 -21.36 -8.40 4.13
C GLY A 62 -21.31 -6.87 4.11
N ALA A 63 -20.16 -6.26 3.99
CA ALA A 63 -20.02 -4.80 3.81
C ALA A 63 -20.45 -4.37 2.38
N ARG A 64 -20.91 -3.13 2.24
CA ARG A 64 -21.10 -2.46 0.95
C ARG A 64 -19.83 -1.74 0.60
N VAL A 65 -19.09 -2.25 -0.38
CA VAL A 65 -17.71 -1.82 -0.63
C VAL A 65 -17.60 -1.00 -1.91
N THR A 66 -16.83 0.08 -1.80
CA THR A 66 -16.31 0.85 -2.93
C THR A 66 -14.79 0.69 -2.93
N GLY A 67 -14.19 0.34 -4.07
CA GLY A 67 -12.74 0.28 -4.26
C GLY A 67 -12.28 1.41 -5.18
N LEU A 68 -11.19 2.08 -4.81
CA LEU A 68 -10.58 3.13 -5.63
C LEU A 68 -9.09 2.86 -5.80
N ASP A 69 -8.63 2.90 -7.05
CA ASP A 69 -7.21 2.87 -7.41
C ASP A 69 -6.94 3.76 -8.62
N PHE A 70 -5.74 4.29 -8.75
CA PHE A 70 -5.41 5.13 -9.91
C PHE A 70 -4.85 4.30 -11.09
N THR A 71 -4.64 2.98 -10.92
CA THR A 71 -4.07 2.06 -11.92
C THR A 71 -5.18 1.20 -12.53
N PRO A 72 -5.62 1.47 -13.78
CA PRO A 72 -6.73 0.76 -14.39
C PRO A 72 -6.46 -0.74 -14.62
N GLU A 73 -5.21 -1.13 -14.82
CA GLU A 73 -4.81 -2.53 -14.94
C GLU A 73 -5.10 -3.31 -13.65
N LEU A 74 -4.84 -2.70 -12.50
CA LEU A 74 -5.15 -3.30 -11.19
C LEU A 74 -6.65 -3.38 -10.96
N LEU A 75 -7.41 -2.35 -11.35
CA LEU A 75 -8.87 -2.38 -11.27
C LEU A 75 -9.50 -3.45 -12.18
N THR A 76 -8.90 -3.73 -13.32
CA THR A 76 -9.32 -4.84 -14.16
C THR A 76 -9.19 -6.16 -13.42
N ARG A 77 -8.04 -6.38 -12.77
CA ARG A 77 -7.81 -7.57 -11.94
C ARG A 77 -8.73 -7.61 -10.72
N ALA A 78 -9.00 -6.47 -10.10
CA ALA A 78 -9.92 -6.36 -8.95
C ALA A 78 -11.35 -6.79 -9.32
N ARG A 79 -11.84 -6.42 -10.51
CA ARG A 79 -13.16 -6.86 -11.03
C ARG A 79 -13.20 -8.37 -11.23
N GLU A 80 -12.13 -8.96 -11.79
CA GLU A 80 -12.02 -10.42 -11.95
C GLU A 80 -12.09 -11.13 -10.59
N ASN A 81 -11.35 -10.64 -9.60
CA ASN A 81 -11.34 -11.19 -8.26
C ASN A 81 -12.72 -11.11 -7.57
N ALA A 82 -13.43 -9.98 -7.73
CA ALA A 82 -14.78 -9.81 -7.22
C ALA A 82 -15.77 -10.79 -7.88
N LEU A 83 -15.67 -10.96 -9.20
CA LEU A 83 -16.49 -11.90 -9.95
C LEU A 83 -16.28 -13.35 -9.47
N VAL A 84 -15.02 -13.79 -9.34
CA VAL A 84 -14.69 -15.14 -8.85
C VAL A 84 -15.15 -15.34 -7.41
N ALA A 85 -15.05 -14.29 -6.58
CA ALA A 85 -15.51 -14.34 -5.19
C ALA A 85 -17.04 -14.19 -5.04
N SER A 86 -17.77 -13.94 -6.13
CA SER A 86 -19.23 -13.73 -6.15
C SER A 86 -19.68 -12.59 -5.22
N VAL A 87 -18.95 -11.48 -5.25
CA VAL A 87 -19.26 -10.24 -4.52
C VAL A 87 -19.44 -9.06 -5.46
N ASP A 88 -20.30 -8.13 -5.08
CA ASP A 88 -20.53 -6.88 -5.81
C ASP A 88 -19.77 -5.74 -5.13
N ILE A 89 -18.95 -5.00 -5.92
CA ILE A 89 -18.11 -3.90 -5.44
C ILE A 89 -18.14 -2.80 -6.49
N ASP A 90 -18.32 -1.56 -6.04
CA ASP A 90 -18.28 -0.37 -6.89
C ASP A 90 -16.82 0.08 -7.08
N TRP A 91 -16.33 0.07 -8.34
CA TRP A 91 -14.94 0.32 -8.67
C TRP A 91 -14.74 1.66 -9.37
N HIS A 92 -13.85 2.51 -8.80
CA HIS A 92 -13.53 3.83 -9.32
C HIS A 92 -12.04 3.96 -9.65
N GLU A 93 -11.73 4.52 -10.81
CA GLU A 93 -10.38 5.03 -11.07
C GLU A 93 -10.24 6.41 -10.43
N GLY A 94 -9.20 6.61 -9.61
CA GLY A 94 -9.00 7.88 -8.91
C GLY A 94 -7.74 7.95 -8.07
N ASP A 95 -7.40 9.17 -7.68
CA ASP A 95 -6.24 9.48 -6.85
C ASP A 95 -6.67 9.67 -5.39
N VAL A 96 -5.94 9.07 -4.46
CA VAL A 96 -6.18 9.21 -3.02
C VAL A 96 -6.05 10.65 -2.53
N GLU A 97 -5.30 11.50 -3.24
CA GLU A 97 -5.20 12.92 -2.93
C GLU A 97 -6.39 13.75 -3.45
N TYR A 98 -7.32 13.12 -4.17
CA TYR A 98 -8.54 13.74 -4.67
C TYR A 98 -9.65 12.69 -4.81
N LEU A 99 -10.28 12.34 -3.70
CA LEU A 99 -11.34 11.33 -3.68
C LEU A 99 -12.66 11.86 -4.25
N PRO A 100 -13.24 11.23 -5.29
CA PRO A 100 -14.45 11.71 -5.99
C PRO A 100 -15.74 11.39 -5.21
N PHE A 101 -15.70 11.48 -3.89
CA PHE A 101 -16.82 11.16 -3.01
C PHE A 101 -17.17 12.36 -2.12
N GLU A 102 -18.43 12.45 -1.74
CA GLU A 102 -18.88 13.48 -0.80
C GLU A 102 -18.30 13.26 0.61
N ALA A 103 -18.23 14.34 1.39
CA ALA A 103 -17.81 14.24 2.78
C ALA A 103 -18.74 13.33 3.58
N ALA A 104 -18.21 12.61 4.57
CA ALA A 104 -18.97 11.76 5.49
C ALA A 104 -19.83 10.69 4.75
N SER A 105 -19.31 10.10 3.68
CA SER A 105 -20.01 9.09 2.87
C SER A 105 -19.81 7.66 3.37
N PHE A 106 -18.71 7.36 4.07
CA PHE A 106 -18.31 6.00 4.44
C PHE A 106 -18.26 5.81 5.95
N ASP A 107 -18.63 4.61 6.40
CA ASP A 107 -18.52 4.19 7.80
C ASP A 107 -17.10 3.75 8.14
N VAL A 108 -16.38 3.19 7.14
CA VAL A 108 -15.00 2.73 7.27
C VAL A 108 -14.20 3.13 6.02
N VAL A 109 -12.96 3.60 6.23
CA VAL A 109 -11.98 3.84 5.16
C VAL A 109 -10.75 2.98 5.43
N LEU A 110 -10.36 2.19 4.42
CA LEU A 110 -9.24 1.24 4.48
C LEU A 110 -8.16 1.60 3.46
N SER A 111 -6.92 1.18 3.74
CA SER A 111 -5.86 1.10 2.73
C SER A 111 -4.80 0.09 3.17
N GLN A 112 -4.48 -0.87 2.31
CA GLN A 112 -3.38 -1.81 2.56
C GLN A 112 -2.18 -1.46 1.70
N PHE A 113 -1.15 -0.88 2.31
CA PHE A 113 0.15 -0.53 1.69
C PHE A 113 0.08 0.46 0.51
N GLY A 114 -1.09 0.98 0.13
CA GLY A 114 -1.23 1.80 -1.07
C GLY A 114 -1.16 3.31 -0.82
N HIS A 115 -1.96 3.86 0.10
CA HIS A 115 -2.05 5.31 0.35
C HIS A 115 -0.71 5.95 0.72
N MET A 116 0.21 5.17 1.31
CA MET A 116 1.53 5.63 1.73
C MET A 116 2.43 6.11 0.58
N PHE A 117 2.10 5.75 -0.66
CA PHE A 117 2.83 6.17 -1.86
C PHE A 117 2.35 7.50 -2.43
N ALA A 118 1.29 8.08 -1.90
CA ALA A 118 0.89 9.43 -2.26
C ALA A 118 2.00 10.44 -1.89
N PRO A 119 2.42 11.33 -2.81
CA PRO A 119 3.53 12.25 -2.57
C PRO A 119 3.26 13.26 -1.45
N ARG A 120 1.98 13.55 -1.19
CA ARG A 120 1.53 14.51 -0.18
C ARG A 120 0.69 13.81 0.90
N PRO A 121 1.33 13.23 1.93
CA PRO A 121 0.64 12.46 2.97
C PRO A 121 -0.44 13.25 3.71
N GLU A 122 -0.25 14.56 3.90
CA GLU A 122 -1.23 15.44 4.57
C GLU A 122 -2.50 15.60 3.72
N VAL A 123 -2.36 15.64 2.39
CA VAL A 123 -3.50 15.72 1.47
C VAL A 123 -4.25 14.40 1.43
N SER A 124 -3.52 13.28 1.29
CA SER A 124 -4.16 11.96 1.24
C SER A 124 -4.92 11.64 2.52
N ILE A 125 -4.34 11.92 3.70
CA ILE A 125 -5.03 11.65 4.97
C ILE A 125 -6.22 12.59 5.18
N ALA A 126 -6.12 13.84 4.78
CA ALA A 126 -7.22 14.79 4.85
C ALA A 126 -8.41 14.34 3.99
N GLU A 127 -8.18 13.84 2.78
CA GLU A 127 -9.22 13.29 1.90
C GLU A 127 -9.84 12.00 2.47
N MET A 128 -9.02 11.07 2.97
CA MET A 128 -9.51 9.85 3.62
C MET A 128 -10.39 10.18 4.83
N LEU A 129 -9.99 11.17 5.64
CA LEU A 129 -10.79 11.64 6.77
C LEU A 129 -12.01 12.45 6.33
N ARG A 130 -11.94 13.23 5.25
CA ARG A 130 -13.08 13.99 4.74
C ARG A 130 -14.25 13.09 4.37
N VAL A 131 -13.97 12.00 3.63
CA VAL A 131 -15.01 11.07 3.17
C VAL A 131 -15.52 10.13 4.27
N LEU A 132 -14.77 9.99 5.36
CA LEU A 132 -15.17 9.21 6.54
C LEU A 132 -16.20 9.98 7.37
N LYS A 133 -17.24 9.29 7.85
CA LYS A 133 -18.23 9.86 8.78
C LYS A 133 -17.63 10.17 10.14
N PRO A 134 -18.13 11.18 10.89
CA PRO A 134 -17.86 11.28 12.32
C PRO A 134 -18.22 9.96 13.02
N GLY A 135 -17.35 9.52 13.92
CA GLY A 135 -17.48 8.20 14.57
C GLY A 135 -17.08 7.00 13.71
N GLY A 136 -16.78 7.21 12.43
CA GLY A 136 -16.32 6.17 11.51
C GLY A 136 -14.89 5.71 11.80
N THR A 137 -14.52 4.55 11.24
CA THR A 137 -13.21 3.92 11.43
C THR A 137 -12.30 4.16 10.23
N ILE A 138 -11.09 4.66 10.46
CA ILE A 138 -9.99 4.61 9.50
C ILE A 138 -9.02 3.51 9.93
N ALA A 139 -8.61 2.63 8.99
CA ALA A 139 -7.58 1.63 9.27
C ALA A 139 -6.70 1.38 8.04
N PHE A 140 -5.40 1.22 8.27
CA PHE A 140 -4.46 0.98 7.19
C PHE A 140 -3.25 0.15 7.64
N SER A 141 -2.61 -0.50 6.67
CA SER A 141 -1.34 -1.20 6.84
C SER A 141 -0.21 -0.46 6.15
N THR A 142 0.95 -0.39 6.81
CA THR A 142 2.12 0.38 6.34
C THR A 142 3.42 -0.31 6.73
N TRP A 143 4.52 0.06 6.08
CA TRP A 143 5.83 -0.53 6.30
C TRP A 143 6.66 0.32 7.27
N PRO A 144 7.08 -0.23 8.45
CA PRO A 144 8.00 0.44 9.36
C PRO A 144 9.35 0.73 8.70
N PRO A 145 9.93 1.94 8.91
CA PRO A 145 11.16 2.35 8.23
C PRO A 145 12.37 1.48 8.58
N GLU A 146 12.41 0.93 9.79
CA GLU A 146 13.51 0.13 10.32
C GLU A 146 13.48 -1.35 9.89
N LEU A 147 12.36 -1.82 9.29
CA LEU A 147 12.18 -3.23 8.91
C LEU A 147 12.43 -3.47 7.43
N MET A 148 12.33 -4.74 6.99
CA MET A 148 12.73 -5.21 5.65
C MET A 148 12.26 -4.28 4.53
N VAL A 149 10.96 -4.01 4.43
CA VAL A 149 10.40 -3.24 3.30
C VAL A 149 10.74 -1.75 3.43
N GLY A 150 10.72 -1.18 4.64
CA GLY A 150 11.14 0.20 4.87
C GLY A 150 12.61 0.42 4.54
N SER A 151 13.49 -0.50 4.96
CA SER A 151 14.92 -0.49 4.62
C SER A 151 15.15 -0.64 3.11
N MET A 152 14.34 -1.47 2.43
CA MET A 152 14.34 -1.60 0.98
C MET A 152 14.02 -0.28 0.29
N PHE A 153 13.00 0.47 0.73
CA PHE A 153 12.68 1.79 0.16
C PHE A 153 13.78 2.82 0.42
N THR A 154 14.42 2.76 1.58
CA THR A 154 15.60 3.58 1.88
C THR A 154 16.76 3.25 0.93
N LEU A 155 16.97 1.96 0.66
CA LEU A 155 17.97 1.51 -0.31
C LEU A 155 17.62 2.04 -1.72
N VAL A 156 16.39 1.87 -2.19
CA VAL A 156 15.94 2.37 -3.49
C VAL A 156 16.16 3.87 -3.62
N ALA A 157 15.82 4.65 -2.59
CA ALA A 157 16.00 6.11 -2.60
C ALA A 157 17.46 6.56 -2.72
N ARG A 158 18.45 5.77 -2.28
CA ARG A 158 19.88 6.06 -2.49
C ARG A 158 20.30 5.90 -3.95
N TYR A 159 19.66 5.02 -4.69
CA TYR A 159 19.94 4.74 -6.10
C TYR A 159 19.09 5.58 -7.06
N ALA A 160 17.85 5.86 -6.69
CA ALA A 160 16.90 6.69 -7.42
C ALA A 160 16.19 7.64 -6.43
N PRO A 161 16.80 8.78 -6.10
CA PRO A 161 16.18 9.75 -5.20
C PRO A 161 14.82 10.21 -5.75
N PRO A 162 13.76 10.27 -4.90
CA PRO A 162 12.48 10.80 -5.32
C PRO A 162 12.58 12.30 -5.64
N PRO A 163 11.62 12.86 -6.39
CA PRO A 163 11.53 14.30 -6.59
C PRO A 163 11.49 15.08 -5.28
N LEU A 164 11.97 16.32 -5.31
CA LEU A 164 11.92 17.21 -4.15
C LEU A 164 10.46 17.39 -3.66
N GLY A 165 10.26 17.25 -2.36
CA GLY A 165 8.96 17.37 -1.73
C GLY A 165 8.16 16.07 -1.64
N VAL A 166 8.61 14.98 -2.25
CA VAL A 166 8.01 13.65 -2.04
C VAL A 166 8.44 13.12 -0.67
N VAL A 167 7.48 12.83 0.17
CA VAL A 167 7.73 12.28 1.51
C VAL A 167 7.99 10.77 1.42
N PRO A 168 9.03 10.24 2.09
CA PRO A 168 9.34 8.81 2.06
C PRO A 168 8.17 7.95 2.57
N PRO A 169 7.67 6.98 1.77
CA PRO A 169 6.54 6.13 2.15
C PRO A 169 6.71 5.41 3.50
N PRO A 170 7.91 4.89 3.89
CA PRO A 170 8.05 4.17 5.16
C PRO A 170 7.80 5.02 6.42
N LEU A 171 7.80 6.34 6.32
CA LEU A 171 7.42 7.21 7.45
C LEU A 171 5.98 6.96 7.94
N TRP A 172 5.11 6.37 7.12
CA TRP A 172 3.80 5.90 7.54
C TRP A 172 3.84 4.68 8.48
N GLY A 173 4.97 3.99 8.58
CA GLY A 173 5.16 2.88 9.51
C GLY A 173 5.72 3.28 10.87
N ASP A 174 5.97 4.58 11.11
CA ASP A 174 6.35 5.12 12.42
C ASP A 174 5.09 5.56 13.19
N PRO A 175 4.79 4.93 14.34
CA PRO A 175 3.60 5.29 15.15
C PRO A 175 3.55 6.75 15.59
N SER A 176 4.69 7.41 15.79
CA SER A 176 4.76 8.81 16.22
C SER A 176 4.35 9.74 15.07
N ILE A 177 4.88 9.50 13.87
CA ILE A 177 4.55 10.24 12.66
C ILE A 177 3.08 10.00 12.27
N VAL A 178 2.59 8.77 12.40
CA VAL A 178 1.17 8.47 12.14
C VAL A 178 0.25 9.24 13.09
N ARG A 179 0.59 9.31 14.39
CA ARG A 179 -0.18 10.11 15.37
C ARG A 179 -0.16 11.59 15.02
N GLU A 180 0.98 12.12 14.61
CA GLU A 180 1.12 13.51 14.19
C GLU A 180 0.22 13.82 12.98
N ARG A 181 0.26 12.97 11.93
CA ARG A 181 -0.55 13.14 10.72
C ARG A 181 -2.05 13.03 10.95
N LEU A 182 -2.47 12.10 11.82
CA LEU A 182 -3.88 11.94 12.19
C LEU A 182 -4.36 13.10 13.10
N GLY A 183 -3.46 13.66 13.91
CA GLY A 183 -3.71 14.82 14.77
C GLY A 183 -4.93 14.66 15.67
N THR A 184 -5.64 15.76 15.87
CA THR A 184 -6.86 15.82 16.68
C THR A 184 -8.13 15.40 15.93
N ALA A 185 -8.00 15.08 14.64
CA ALA A 185 -9.14 14.63 13.82
C ALA A 185 -9.63 13.23 14.18
N VAL A 186 -8.85 12.49 14.96
CA VAL A 186 -9.18 11.11 15.39
C VAL A 186 -8.96 10.90 16.88
N LYS A 187 -9.60 9.85 17.40
CA LYS A 187 -9.42 9.32 18.75
C LYS A 187 -9.21 7.81 18.70
N ASN A 188 -8.88 7.21 19.86
CA ASN A 188 -8.73 5.75 20.00
C ASN A 188 -7.74 5.14 18.97
N VAL A 189 -6.60 5.80 18.79
CA VAL A 189 -5.55 5.29 17.89
C VAL A 189 -4.92 4.02 18.46
N VAL A 190 -5.08 2.91 17.75
CA VAL A 190 -4.54 1.59 18.09
C VAL A 190 -3.56 1.17 17.02
N PHE A 191 -2.41 0.68 17.45
CA PHE A 191 -1.41 0.05 16.58
C PHE A 191 -1.30 -1.43 16.89
N ASP A 192 -1.11 -2.22 15.84
CA ASP A 192 -0.80 -3.64 15.93
C ASP A 192 0.25 -4.00 14.88
N ARG A 193 1.01 -5.06 15.11
CA ARG A 193 2.01 -5.55 14.15
C ARG A 193 1.62 -6.93 13.64
N ALA A 194 1.88 -7.15 12.36
CA ALA A 194 1.70 -8.45 11.75
C ALA A 194 2.81 -8.72 10.74
N ARG A 195 2.90 -9.94 10.29
CA ARG A 195 3.93 -10.43 9.38
C ARG A 195 3.30 -10.94 8.09
N MET A 196 3.86 -10.51 6.97
CA MET A 196 3.66 -11.08 5.65
C MET A 196 4.83 -12.02 5.33
N LEU A 197 4.51 -13.16 4.75
CA LEU A 197 5.49 -14.19 4.38
C LEU A 197 5.62 -14.21 2.85
N VAL A 198 6.82 -13.95 2.36
CA VAL A 198 7.12 -13.95 0.93
C VAL A 198 7.98 -15.17 0.59
N PRO A 199 7.43 -16.19 -0.07
CA PRO A 199 8.20 -17.39 -0.44
C PRO A 199 9.41 -17.05 -1.30
N ALA A 200 10.57 -17.56 -0.93
CA ALA A 200 11.81 -17.34 -1.66
C ALA A 200 12.82 -18.45 -1.37
N LEU A 201 13.43 -19.01 -2.40
CA LEU A 201 14.47 -20.05 -2.26
C LEU A 201 15.83 -19.48 -1.88
N SER A 202 16.04 -18.17 -2.08
CA SER A 202 17.26 -17.45 -1.77
C SER A 202 17.00 -15.93 -1.79
N PRO A 203 17.92 -15.10 -1.27
CA PRO A 203 17.83 -13.64 -1.43
C PRO A 203 17.75 -13.20 -2.90
N ALA A 204 18.49 -13.86 -3.79
CA ALA A 204 18.46 -13.58 -5.24
C ALA A 204 17.10 -13.94 -5.87
N HIS A 205 16.44 -15.01 -5.41
CA HIS A 205 15.10 -15.37 -5.85
C HIS A 205 14.06 -14.31 -5.41
N ASN A 206 14.14 -13.85 -4.16
CA ASN A 206 13.29 -12.74 -3.69
C ASN A 206 13.53 -11.46 -4.50
N ARG A 207 14.81 -11.09 -4.74
CA ARG A 207 15.15 -9.95 -5.57
C ARG A 207 14.53 -10.04 -6.97
N ALA A 208 14.65 -11.19 -7.63
CA ALA A 208 14.10 -11.38 -8.98
C ALA A 208 12.58 -11.16 -9.02
N LEU A 209 11.83 -11.64 -8.02
CA LEU A 209 10.41 -11.40 -7.88
C LEU A 209 10.11 -9.90 -7.77
N ILE A 210 10.81 -9.20 -6.88
CA ILE A 210 10.55 -7.79 -6.58
C ILE A 210 10.99 -6.87 -7.73
N GLU A 211 12.09 -7.18 -8.44
CA GLU A 211 12.52 -6.45 -9.63
C GLU A 211 11.48 -6.45 -10.75
N GLY A 212 10.70 -7.52 -10.87
CA GLY A 212 9.66 -7.65 -11.90
C GLY A 212 8.26 -7.15 -11.50
N THR A 213 8.04 -6.80 -10.23
CA THR A 213 6.67 -6.60 -9.72
C THR A 213 6.47 -5.34 -8.86
N ALA A 214 7.53 -4.86 -8.19
CA ALA A 214 7.44 -3.69 -7.35
C ALA A 214 7.79 -2.41 -8.15
N GLY A 215 6.80 -1.60 -8.46
CA GLY A 215 6.91 -0.45 -9.36
C GLY A 215 8.16 0.43 -9.19
N PRO A 216 8.50 0.91 -7.98
CA PRO A 216 9.70 1.73 -7.78
C PRO A 216 11.01 1.00 -8.10
N ILE A 217 11.09 -0.32 -7.84
CA ILE A 217 12.29 -1.13 -8.12
C ILE A 217 12.36 -1.47 -9.60
N LEU A 218 11.23 -1.81 -10.22
CA LEU A 218 11.16 -2.05 -11.67
C LEU A 218 11.75 -0.85 -12.42
N LYS A 219 11.30 0.37 -12.11
CA LYS A 219 11.78 1.60 -12.75
C LYS A 219 13.27 1.87 -12.49
N LEU A 220 13.76 1.59 -11.28
CA LEU A 220 15.19 1.67 -10.97
C LEU A 220 16.00 0.70 -11.84
N VAL A 221 15.57 -0.56 -11.93
CA VAL A 221 16.26 -1.60 -12.72
C VAL A 221 16.26 -1.25 -14.20
N GLU A 222 15.13 -0.84 -14.77
CA GLU A 222 15.02 -0.37 -16.16
C GLU A 222 16.03 0.76 -16.44
N SER A 223 16.07 1.76 -15.59
CA SER A 223 16.96 2.92 -15.73
C SER A 223 18.43 2.52 -15.64
N LEU A 224 18.84 1.80 -14.58
CA LEU A 224 20.24 1.47 -14.34
C LEU A 224 20.77 0.38 -15.27
N SER A 225 19.93 -0.50 -15.79
CA SER A 225 20.36 -1.55 -16.74
C SER A 225 20.99 -0.96 -18.00
N VAL A 226 20.54 0.22 -18.41
CA VAL A 226 21.05 0.94 -19.57
C VAL A 226 22.13 1.97 -19.18
N ALA A 227 21.86 2.77 -18.12
CA ALA A 227 22.69 3.91 -17.78
C ALA A 227 23.95 3.54 -16.99
N ASP A 228 23.88 2.56 -16.07
CA ASP A 228 24.99 2.17 -15.19
C ASP A 228 24.83 0.73 -14.68
N PRO A 229 25.21 -0.28 -15.47
CA PRO A 229 25.14 -1.68 -15.07
C PRO A 229 25.95 -2.02 -13.81
N ALA A 230 27.06 -1.32 -13.55
CA ALA A 230 27.87 -1.55 -12.37
C ALA A 230 27.16 -1.09 -11.10
N ARG A 231 26.45 0.04 -11.16
CA ARG A 231 25.62 0.57 -10.08
C ARG A 231 24.40 -0.33 -9.84
N LEU A 232 23.80 -0.89 -10.89
CA LEU A 232 22.74 -1.90 -10.76
C LEU A 232 23.26 -3.16 -10.04
N ALA A 233 24.44 -3.65 -10.40
CA ALA A 233 25.04 -4.79 -9.71
C ALA A 233 25.33 -4.49 -8.23
N ALA A 234 25.71 -3.26 -7.88
CA ALA A 234 25.86 -2.85 -6.48
C ALA A 234 24.51 -2.84 -5.74
N PHE A 235 23.46 -2.25 -6.33
CA PHE A 235 22.10 -2.29 -5.78
C PHE A 235 21.64 -3.72 -5.49
N ARG A 236 21.83 -4.63 -6.44
CA ARG A 236 21.45 -6.03 -6.31
C ARG A 236 22.15 -6.74 -5.15
N ARG A 237 23.46 -6.51 -4.98
CA ARG A 237 24.21 -7.07 -3.84
C ARG A 237 23.69 -6.53 -2.49
N GLU A 238 23.42 -5.23 -2.42
CA GLU A 238 22.91 -4.62 -1.18
C GLU A 238 21.49 -5.08 -0.88
N TYR A 239 20.63 -5.22 -1.90
CA TYR A 239 19.30 -5.78 -1.74
C TYR A 239 19.36 -7.23 -1.22
N GLU A 240 20.19 -8.08 -1.83
CA GLU A 240 20.33 -9.48 -1.43
C GLU A 240 20.89 -9.60 0.00
N ALA A 241 21.84 -8.75 0.38
CA ALA A 241 22.34 -8.69 1.75
C ALA A 241 21.24 -8.29 2.75
N LEU A 242 20.39 -7.31 2.39
CA LEU A 242 19.22 -6.95 3.20
C LEU A 242 18.22 -8.10 3.30
N ALA A 243 17.85 -8.72 2.17
CA ALA A 243 16.88 -9.83 2.15
C ALA A 243 17.37 -11.04 2.95
N ALA A 244 18.68 -11.31 2.97
CA ALA A 244 19.27 -12.38 3.73
C ALA A 244 19.05 -12.27 5.24
N LEU A 245 18.92 -11.05 5.78
CA LEU A 245 18.64 -10.82 7.21
C LEU A 245 17.23 -11.26 7.63
N TYR A 246 16.33 -11.40 6.66
CA TYR A 246 14.91 -11.70 6.88
C TYR A 246 14.46 -13.01 6.23
N LEU A 247 15.40 -13.74 5.59
CA LEU A 247 15.12 -15.03 4.96
C LEU A 247 15.33 -16.17 5.98
N GLU A 248 14.25 -16.88 6.26
CA GLU A 248 14.23 -18.07 7.11
C GLU A 248 13.23 -19.07 6.52
N ASP A 249 13.54 -20.36 6.55
CA ASP A 249 12.64 -21.45 6.09
C ASP A 249 11.99 -21.21 4.71
N ASN A 250 12.78 -20.74 3.75
CA ASN A 250 12.32 -20.40 2.39
C ASN A 250 11.25 -19.29 2.33
N VAL A 251 11.19 -18.42 3.32
CA VAL A 251 10.35 -17.22 3.29
C VAL A 251 11.13 -15.99 3.72
N VAL A 252 10.91 -14.86 3.07
CA VAL A 252 11.33 -13.55 3.55
C VAL A 252 10.23 -12.98 4.42
N HIS A 253 10.56 -12.70 5.68
CA HIS A 253 9.65 -12.13 6.66
C HIS A 253 9.54 -10.62 6.45
N GLN A 254 8.33 -10.13 6.23
CA GLN A 254 8.03 -8.71 6.05
C GLN A 254 7.02 -8.26 7.10
N ASP A 255 7.53 -7.75 8.21
CA ASP A 255 6.68 -7.23 9.28
C ASP A 255 6.13 -5.85 8.91
N TYR A 256 4.87 -5.61 9.25
CA TYR A 256 4.16 -4.37 8.95
C TYR A 256 3.36 -3.87 10.16
N LEU A 257 3.06 -2.57 10.12
CA LEU A 257 2.23 -1.90 11.12
C LEU A 257 0.80 -1.82 10.60
N MET A 258 -0.17 -2.15 11.44
CA MET A 258 -1.58 -1.84 11.25
C MET A 258 -1.98 -0.69 12.19
N THR A 259 -2.63 0.29 11.64
CA THR A 259 -3.21 1.42 12.38
C THR A 259 -4.72 1.38 12.27
N ARG A 260 -5.41 1.62 13.40
CA ARG A 260 -6.85 1.88 13.44
C ARG A 260 -7.12 3.08 14.31
N ALA A 261 -8.05 3.94 13.87
CA ALA A 261 -8.50 5.09 14.66
C ALA A 261 -9.98 5.38 14.36
N THR A 262 -10.62 6.15 15.26
CA THR A 262 -12.00 6.62 15.10
C THR A 262 -11.99 8.10 14.79
N LYS A 263 -12.66 8.54 13.73
CA LYS A 263 -12.82 9.98 13.43
C LYS A 263 -13.64 10.65 14.54
N VAL A 264 -13.23 11.85 14.95
CA VAL A 264 -13.97 12.68 15.93
C VAL A 264 -15.27 13.21 15.33
#